data_32d81a2fb15bd0f455679432b505320b
#
_entry.id   32d81a2fb15bd0f455679432b505320b
#
_cell.length_a   1.000
_cell.length_b   1.000
_cell.length_c   1.000
_cell.angle_alpha   90.00
_cell.angle_beta   90.00
_cell.angle_gamma   90.00
#
_symmetry.space_group_name_H-M   'P 1'
#
loop_
_entity.id
_entity.type
_entity.pdbx_description
1 polymer ?
#
loop_
_entity_poly.entity_id
_entity_poly.type
_entity_poly.pdbx_seq_one_letter_code
_entity_poly.pdbx_strand_id
1 'polypeptide(L)'
;KQILFNALMSSLNKDDEVIIPAPYWVSYPDMTLLAGGKPIFVNCSSETNFKLTGEALEKVITKKSKWLILNSPSNPTGSCYSFSELEEIANVVRKYDDLYVMTDDIYEYIVYDNFKFYTFAQVAPDLKDRILTVNGVSKSYCMTGWRIGYAAGREDLIKAMIKIQGQ
;
A
#
# COMPACT_ATOMS: atom_id res chain seq x y z
N LYS A 1 3.84 -6.00 9.32
CA LYS A 1 4.58 -6.83 8.36
C LYS A 1 3.83 -8.11 8.01
N GLN A 2 3.39 -8.90 9.00
CA GLN A 2 2.71 -10.18 8.75
C GLN A 2 1.48 -10.04 7.84
N ILE A 3 0.69 -9.00 8.03
CA ILE A 3 -0.51 -8.74 7.22
C ILE A 3 -0.14 -8.50 5.75
N LEU A 4 0.88 -7.66 5.50
CA LEU A 4 1.36 -7.39 4.15
C LEU A 4 1.86 -8.67 3.47
N PHE A 5 2.63 -9.47 4.20
CA PHE A 5 3.09 -10.77 3.72
C PHE A 5 1.92 -11.70 3.41
N ASN A 6 0.96 -11.84 4.31
CA ASN A 6 -0.21 -12.69 4.10
C ASN A 6 -1.04 -12.24 2.89
N ALA A 7 -1.20 -10.93 2.68
CA ALA A 7 -1.91 -10.39 1.53
C ALA A 7 -1.23 -10.76 0.22
N LEU A 8 0.08 -10.56 0.12
CA LEU A 8 0.86 -10.90 -1.07
C LEU A 8 0.86 -12.40 -1.31
N MET A 9 1.12 -13.23 -0.28
CA MET A 9 1.13 -14.69 -0.39
C MET A 9 -0.23 -15.28 -0.79
N SER A 10 -1.33 -14.63 -0.42
CA SER A 10 -2.69 -15.13 -0.73
C SER A 10 -3.24 -14.64 -2.07
N SER A 11 -2.59 -13.66 -2.72
CA SER A 11 -3.17 -12.98 -3.88
C SER A 11 -2.26 -12.89 -5.11
N LEU A 12 -0.95 -13.12 -4.98
CA LEU A 12 -0.02 -13.10 -6.10
C LEU A 12 0.13 -14.47 -6.74
N ASN A 13 0.19 -14.47 -8.05
CA ASN A 13 0.66 -15.57 -8.88
C ASN A 13 2.07 -15.24 -9.40
N LYS A 14 2.70 -16.26 -10.01
CA LYS A 14 4.01 -16.08 -10.63
C LYS A 14 3.96 -14.95 -11.68
N ASP A 15 4.92 -14.04 -11.59
CA ASP A 15 5.11 -12.87 -12.47
C ASP A 15 4.04 -11.76 -12.34
N ASP A 16 3.09 -11.84 -11.40
CA ASP A 16 2.25 -10.69 -11.05
C ASP A 16 3.11 -9.54 -10.55
N GLU A 17 2.81 -8.34 -10.99
CA GLU A 17 3.59 -7.15 -10.68
C GLU A 17 3.03 -6.41 -9.46
N VAL A 18 3.95 -5.97 -8.60
CA VAL A 18 3.65 -5.10 -7.44
C VAL A 18 4.37 -3.78 -7.63
N ILE A 19 3.62 -2.70 -7.80
CA ILE A 19 4.15 -1.36 -7.98
C ILE A 19 4.52 -0.78 -6.61
N ILE A 20 5.78 -0.35 -6.47
CA ILE A 20 6.37 0.13 -5.22
C ILE A 20 7.01 1.50 -5.46
N PRO A 21 6.40 2.61 -4.99
CA PRO A 21 7.03 3.92 -5.01
C PRO A 21 8.32 3.93 -4.20
N ALA A 22 9.41 4.44 -4.76
CA ALA A 22 10.71 4.55 -4.13
C ALA A 22 11.03 6.03 -3.81
N PRO A 23 11.58 6.34 -2.61
CA PRO A 23 12.09 5.44 -1.55
C PRO A 23 10.98 4.67 -0.82
N TYR A 24 11.28 3.44 -0.40
CA TYR A 24 10.32 2.53 0.22
C TYR A 24 10.89 1.82 1.45
N TRP A 25 10.02 1.24 2.26
CA TRP A 25 10.43 0.34 3.33
C TRP A 25 10.99 -0.97 2.75
N VAL A 26 12.20 -1.32 3.18
CA VAL A 26 13.03 -2.41 2.61
C VAL A 26 12.34 -3.77 2.48
N SER A 27 11.29 -4.04 3.26
CA SER A 27 10.62 -5.35 3.23
C SER A 27 9.59 -5.50 2.11
N TYR A 28 9.14 -4.43 1.44
CA TYR A 28 8.13 -4.56 0.38
C TYR A 28 8.61 -5.42 -0.80
N PRO A 29 9.77 -5.14 -1.40
CA PRO A 29 10.25 -5.97 -2.51
C PRO A 29 10.55 -7.41 -2.10
N ASP A 30 11.14 -7.64 -0.91
CA ASP A 30 11.47 -8.98 -0.44
C ASP A 30 10.21 -9.83 -0.26
N MET A 31 9.15 -9.28 0.35
CA MET A 31 7.86 -9.95 0.49
C MET A 31 7.20 -10.25 -0.86
N THR A 32 7.34 -9.34 -1.82
CA THR A 32 6.84 -9.52 -3.20
C THR A 32 7.53 -10.70 -3.88
N LEU A 33 8.87 -10.75 -3.81
CA LEU A 33 9.68 -11.83 -4.40
C LEU A 33 9.37 -13.18 -3.74
N LEU A 34 9.28 -13.22 -2.41
CA LEU A 34 8.92 -14.44 -1.67
C LEU A 34 7.54 -14.97 -2.05
N ALA A 35 6.61 -14.08 -2.39
CA ALA A 35 5.26 -14.45 -2.86
C ALA A 35 5.22 -14.84 -4.35
N GLY A 36 6.36 -14.85 -5.05
CA GLY A 36 6.46 -15.20 -6.48
C GLY A 36 6.13 -14.04 -7.43
N GLY A 37 5.87 -12.85 -6.91
CA GLY A 37 5.61 -11.65 -7.68
C GLY A 37 6.89 -10.93 -8.13
N LYS A 38 6.71 -9.90 -8.93
CA LYS A 38 7.78 -9.05 -9.47
C LYS A 38 7.61 -7.60 -8.96
N PRO A 39 8.54 -7.07 -8.16
CA PRO A 39 8.49 -5.66 -7.76
C PRO A 39 8.80 -4.74 -8.94
N ILE A 40 7.96 -3.73 -9.15
CA ILE A 40 8.13 -2.67 -10.13
C ILE A 40 8.34 -1.36 -9.37
N PHE A 41 9.53 -0.79 -9.47
CA PHE A 41 9.89 0.43 -8.75
C PHE A 41 9.55 1.68 -9.56
N VAL A 42 8.91 2.65 -8.88
CA VAL A 42 8.68 4.00 -9.42
C VAL A 42 9.51 4.99 -8.64
N ASN A 43 10.53 5.57 -9.28
CA ASN A 43 11.36 6.57 -8.63
C ASN A 43 10.59 7.86 -8.39
N CYS A 44 10.44 8.23 -7.13
CA CYS A 44 9.84 9.48 -6.70
C CYS A 44 10.94 10.40 -6.18
N SER A 45 11.18 11.51 -6.90
CA SER A 45 12.27 12.45 -6.59
C SER A 45 11.88 13.47 -5.53
N SER A 46 12.85 14.26 -5.10
CA SER A 46 12.60 15.42 -4.22
C SER A 46 11.69 16.46 -4.85
N GLU A 47 11.63 16.55 -6.17
CA GLU A 47 10.73 17.46 -6.91
C GLU A 47 9.25 17.14 -6.65
N THR A 48 8.92 15.88 -6.41
CA THR A 48 7.57 15.42 -6.02
C THR A 48 7.46 15.19 -4.50
N ASN A 49 8.40 15.68 -3.70
CA ASN A 49 8.49 15.39 -2.27
C ASN A 49 8.52 13.87 -1.99
N PHE A 50 9.18 13.10 -2.83
CA PHE A 50 9.26 11.63 -2.76
C PHE A 50 7.91 10.94 -2.80
N LYS A 51 6.91 11.53 -3.45
CA LYS A 51 5.55 10.98 -3.60
C LYS A 51 5.30 10.53 -5.05
N LEU A 52 4.57 9.44 -5.18
CA LEU A 52 4.06 8.96 -6.46
C LEU A 52 3.04 9.96 -7.00
N THR A 53 3.14 10.28 -8.29
CA THR A 53 2.11 11.04 -9.02
C THR A 53 1.27 10.11 -9.88
N GLY A 54 0.05 10.53 -10.24
CA GLY A 54 -0.80 9.76 -11.15
C GLY A 54 -0.12 9.50 -12.50
N GLU A 55 0.56 10.51 -13.06
CA GLU A 55 1.30 10.36 -14.31
C GLU A 55 2.42 9.30 -14.22
N ALA A 56 3.18 9.30 -13.12
CA ALA A 56 4.25 8.31 -12.91
C ALA A 56 3.68 6.89 -12.71
N LEU A 57 2.55 6.78 -12.03
CA LEU A 57 1.84 5.52 -11.86
C LEU A 57 1.36 4.98 -13.22
N GLU A 58 0.69 5.80 -14.01
CA GLU A 58 0.10 5.38 -15.29
C GLU A 58 1.15 4.84 -16.29
N LYS A 59 2.38 5.39 -16.25
CA LYS A 59 3.49 4.96 -17.11
C LYS A 59 4.00 3.54 -16.85
N VAL A 60 3.78 3.00 -15.64
CA VAL A 60 4.35 1.70 -15.24
C VAL A 60 3.32 0.59 -15.15
N ILE A 61 2.03 0.92 -15.20
CA ILE A 61 0.96 -0.09 -15.15
C ILE A 61 0.99 -0.95 -16.41
N THR A 62 0.96 -2.26 -16.20
CA THR A 62 0.82 -3.28 -17.25
C THR A 62 -0.37 -4.18 -16.98
N LYS A 63 -0.68 -5.09 -17.88
CA LYS A 63 -1.70 -6.13 -17.67
C LYS A 63 -1.36 -7.12 -16.53
N LYS A 64 -0.12 -7.11 -16.05
CA LYS A 64 0.34 -7.94 -14.93
C LYS A 64 0.35 -7.20 -13.60
N SER A 65 0.10 -5.89 -13.60
CA SER A 65 0.09 -5.08 -12.39
C SER A 65 -1.09 -5.47 -11.51
N LYS A 66 -0.77 -6.06 -10.34
CA LYS A 66 -1.76 -6.61 -9.40
C LYS A 66 -1.93 -5.71 -8.18
N TRP A 67 -0.83 -5.19 -7.63
CA TRP A 67 -0.85 -4.35 -6.45
C TRP A 67 -0.08 -3.05 -6.66
N LEU A 68 -0.63 -1.97 -6.13
CA LEU A 68 0.09 -0.75 -5.79
C LEU A 68 0.23 -0.71 -4.26
N ILE A 69 1.44 -0.56 -3.73
CA ILE A 69 1.67 -0.35 -2.30
C ILE A 69 1.89 1.14 -2.05
N LEU A 70 1.04 1.73 -1.20
CA LEU A 70 1.17 3.10 -0.72
C LEU A 70 1.47 3.09 0.78
N ASN A 71 2.42 3.90 1.22
CA ASN A 71 2.73 4.09 2.64
C ASN A 71 2.70 5.60 2.94
N SER A 72 1.76 6.02 3.76
CA SER A 72 1.59 7.42 4.15
C SER A 72 1.14 7.51 5.62
N PRO A 73 1.85 8.27 6.43
CA PRO A 73 3.19 8.83 6.25
C PRO A 73 4.22 7.76 5.87
N SER A 74 5.18 8.11 5.01
CA SER A 74 6.11 7.16 4.39
C SER A 74 7.32 6.84 5.26
N ASN A 75 7.76 5.60 5.25
CA ASN A 75 9.09 5.19 5.67
C ASN A 75 9.92 4.88 4.40
N PRO A 76 11.05 5.58 4.12
CA PRO A 76 11.86 6.36 5.09
C PRO A 76 11.65 7.88 5.04
N THR A 77 10.86 8.43 4.11
CA THR A 77 10.90 9.86 3.77
C THR A 77 10.13 10.76 4.74
N GLY A 78 9.14 10.22 5.46
CA GLY A 78 8.18 11.00 6.25
C GLY A 78 7.14 11.74 5.42
N SER A 79 7.18 11.62 4.09
CA SER A 79 6.24 12.31 3.20
C SER A 79 4.81 11.80 3.39
N CYS A 80 3.86 12.73 3.35
CA CYS A 80 2.44 12.46 3.50
C CYS A 80 1.69 12.88 2.24
N TYR A 81 0.74 12.06 1.80
CA TYR A 81 -0.15 12.42 0.68
C TYR A 81 -1.33 13.25 1.18
N SER A 82 -1.61 14.36 0.49
CA SER A 82 -2.82 15.13 0.65
C SER A 82 -4.02 14.41 0.02
N PHE A 83 -5.23 14.91 0.31
CA PHE A 83 -6.47 14.40 -0.32
C PHE A 83 -6.39 14.45 -1.85
N SER A 84 -5.96 15.58 -2.41
CA SER A 84 -5.88 15.76 -3.87
C SER A 84 -4.86 14.86 -4.53
N GLU A 85 -3.72 14.60 -3.89
CA GLU A 85 -2.70 13.69 -4.41
C GLU A 85 -3.17 12.22 -4.38
N LEU A 86 -3.89 11.81 -3.34
CA LEU A 86 -4.51 10.48 -3.29
C LEU A 86 -5.63 10.35 -4.32
N GLU A 87 -6.44 11.40 -4.54
CA GLU A 87 -7.49 11.41 -5.56
C GLU A 87 -6.90 11.31 -6.98
N GLU A 88 -5.77 11.97 -7.25
CA GLU A 88 -5.06 11.83 -8.52
C GLU A 88 -4.65 10.37 -8.77
N ILE A 89 -4.09 9.70 -7.77
CA ILE A 89 -3.74 8.27 -7.85
C ILE A 89 -5.01 7.42 -8.05
N ALA A 90 -6.09 7.72 -7.31
CA ALA A 90 -7.36 7.01 -7.42
C ALA A 90 -7.97 7.12 -8.83
N ASN A 91 -7.86 8.28 -9.47
CA ASN A 91 -8.30 8.49 -10.85
C ASN A 91 -7.55 7.59 -11.86
N VAL A 92 -6.29 7.30 -11.60
CA VAL A 92 -5.54 6.33 -12.41
C VAL A 92 -6.03 4.92 -12.11
N VAL A 93 -6.13 4.53 -10.83
CA VAL A 93 -6.56 3.18 -10.42
C VAL A 93 -7.95 2.82 -10.97
N ARG A 94 -8.87 3.79 -11.08
CA ARG A 94 -10.21 3.60 -11.66
C ARG A 94 -10.19 3.09 -13.11
N LYS A 95 -9.13 3.38 -13.86
CA LYS A 95 -8.96 2.96 -15.26
C LYS A 95 -8.52 1.49 -15.42
N TYR A 96 -8.10 0.83 -14.32
CA TYR A 96 -7.49 -0.49 -14.35
C TYR A 96 -8.18 -1.42 -13.35
N ASP A 97 -9.14 -2.21 -13.80
CA ASP A 97 -10.01 -3.03 -12.94
C ASP A 97 -9.26 -4.10 -12.13
N ASP A 98 -8.14 -4.59 -12.63
CA ASP A 98 -7.33 -5.63 -11.98
C ASP A 98 -6.27 -5.08 -11.03
N LEU A 99 -6.12 -3.74 -10.92
CA LEU A 99 -5.17 -3.11 -10.02
C LEU A 99 -5.80 -2.89 -8.65
N TYR A 100 -5.19 -3.47 -7.62
CA TYR A 100 -5.54 -3.32 -6.21
C TYR A 100 -4.59 -2.34 -5.52
N VAL A 101 -5.05 -1.69 -4.46
CA VAL A 101 -4.24 -0.76 -3.66
C VAL A 101 -4.11 -1.31 -2.25
N MET A 102 -2.88 -1.45 -1.78
CA MET A 102 -2.54 -1.78 -0.40
C MET A 102 -2.00 -0.53 0.26
N THR A 103 -2.72 0.02 1.26
CA THR A 103 -2.25 1.16 2.03
C THR A 103 -1.67 0.70 3.35
N ASP A 104 -0.41 1.07 3.61
CA ASP A 104 0.25 0.86 4.90
C ASP A 104 0.19 2.15 5.70
N ASP A 105 -0.88 2.28 6.49
CA ASP A 105 -1.25 3.48 7.25
C ASP A 105 -0.65 3.47 8.68
N ILE A 106 0.39 2.66 8.91
CA ILE A 106 0.97 2.40 10.24
C ILE A 106 1.40 3.66 10.99
N TYR A 107 1.63 4.76 10.29
CA TYR A 107 2.04 6.06 10.84
C TYR A 107 0.91 7.10 10.85
N GLU A 108 -0.35 6.75 10.66
CA GLU A 108 -1.49 7.67 10.48
C GLU A 108 -1.61 8.77 11.56
N TYR A 109 -1.23 8.47 12.81
CA TYR A 109 -1.25 9.42 13.93
C TYR A 109 0.08 10.15 14.16
N ILE A 110 1.12 9.84 13.38
CA ILE A 110 2.44 10.48 13.50
C ILE A 110 2.56 11.51 12.37
N VAL A 111 1.78 12.57 12.51
CA VAL A 111 1.72 13.70 11.60
C VAL A 111 1.97 15.00 12.36
N TYR A 112 2.54 15.99 11.70
CA TYR A 112 2.97 17.26 12.29
C TYR A 112 2.35 18.45 11.53
N ASP A 113 2.52 19.65 12.05
CA ASP A 113 2.15 20.92 11.40
C ASP A 113 0.67 20.99 10.96
N ASN A 114 -0.24 20.43 11.78
CA ASN A 114 -1.67 20.36 11.50
C ASN A 114 -2.01 19.62 10.19
N PHE A 115 -1.11 18.77 9.70
CA PHE A 115 -1.40 17.95 8.52
C PHE A 115 -2.59 17.03 8.81
N LYS A 116 -3.57 17.06 7.90
CA LYS A 116 -4.73 16.17 7.97
C LYS A 116 -4.47 14.90 7.18
N PHE A 117 -4.35 13.78 7.90
CA PHE A 117 -4.22 12.47 7.31
C PHE A 117 -5.53 12.01 6.66
N TYR A 118 -5.40 11.32 5.54
CA TYR A 118 -6.49 10.63 4.86
C TYR A 118 -6.02 9.22 4.47
N THR A 119 -6.81 8.20 4.80
CA THR A 119 -6.59 6.88 4.20
C THR A 119 -7.14 6.86 2.77
N PHE A 120 -6.56 6.04 1.91
CA PHE A 120 -6.97 5.92 0.51
C PHE A 120 -8.46 5.53 0.38
N ALA A 121 -8.96 4.67 1.30
CA ALA A 121 -10.35 4.27 1.33
C ALA A 121 -11.34 5.42 1.64
N GLN A 122 -10.92 6.47 2.37
CA GLN A 122 -11.73 7.67 2.58
C GLN A 122 -11.80 8.54 1.32
N VAL A 123 -10.69 8.58 0.55
CA VAL A 123 -10.60 9.39 -0.67
C VAL A 123 -11.33 8.72 -1.84
N ALA A 124 -11.23 7.40 -1.95
CA ALA A 124 -11.81 6.63 -3.05
C ALA A 124 -12.75 5.52 -2.54
N PRO A 125 -13.89 5.85 -1.93
CA PRO A 125 -14.82 4.87 -1.37
C PRO A 125 -15.47 3.95 -2.42
N ASP A 126 -15.51 4.38 -3.66
CA ASP A 126 -15.94 3.60 -4.82
C ASP A 126 -14.99 2.44 -5.14
N LEU A 127 -13.71 2.55 -4.74
CA LEU A 127 -12.69 1.51 -4.92
C LEU A 127 -12.58 0.55 -3.73
N LYS A 128 -13.48 0.60 -2.74
CA LYS A 128 -13.38 -0.15 -1.47
C LYS A 128 -13.08 -1.64 -1.65
N ASP A 129 -13.65 -2.26 -2.68
CA ASP A 129 -13.46 -3.70 -2.97
C ASP A 129 -12.09 -4.01 -3.61
N ARG A 130 -11.33 -2.97 -3.95
CA ARG A 130 -9.95 -3.07 -4.48
C ARG A 130 -8.91 -2.47 -3.54
N ILE A 131 -9.30 -2.09 -2.32
CA ILE A 131 -8.41 -1.51 -1.33
C ILE A 131 -8.22 -2.48 -0.17
N LEU A 132 -6.97 -2.65 0.26
CA LEU A 132 -6.60 -3.25 1.53
C LEU A 132 -5.93 -2.19 2.39
N THR A 133 -6.63 -1.71 3.41
CA THR A 133 -6.06 -0.80 4.41
C THR A 133 -5.39 -1.62 5.50
N VAL A 134 -4.10 -1.38 5.72
CA VAL A 134 -3.27 -2.07 6.70
C VAL A 134 -2.80 -1.09 7.76
N ASN A 135 -2.88 -1.49 9.01
CA ASN A 135 -2.46 -0.67 10.13
C ASN A 135 -1.99 -1.54 11.32
N GLY A 136 -1.62 -0.91 12.41
CA GLY A 136 -1.21 -1.60 13.63
C GLY A 136 -0.87 -0.66 14.77
N VAL A 137 -0.61 -1.23 15.93
CA VAL A 137 -0.37 -0.46 17.16
C VAL A 137 1.10 -0.13 17.39
N SER A 138 2.00 -0.70 16.60
CA SER A 138 3.45 -0.68 16.85
C SER A 138 4.04 0.73 16.92
N LYS A 139 3.57 1.65 16.05
CA LYS A 139 4.14 2.99 15.89
C LYS A 139 3.35 4.03 16.66
N SER A 140 2.10 4.24 16.31
CA SER A 140 1.25 5.26 16.93
C SER A 140 1.07 5.10 18.44
N TYR A 141 1.14 3.87 18.93
CA TYR A 141 0.96 3.55 20.37
C TYR A 141 2.26 3.07 21.04
N CYS A 142 3.42 3.16 20.38
CA CYS A 142 4.71 2.69 20.90
C CYS A 142 4.71 1.22 21.37
N MET A 143 3.90 0.38 20.71
CA MET A 143 3.65 -1.02 21.12
C MET A 143 4.35 -2.01 20.17
N THR A 144 5.61 -1.78 19.86
CA THR A 144 6.36 -2.60 18.88
C THR A 144 6.49 -4.06 19.29
N GLY A 145 6.62 -4.33 20.59
CA GLY A 145 6.78 -5.69 21.15
C GLY A 145 5.48 -6.52 21.15
N TRP A 146 4.32 -5.89 21.09
CA TRP A 146 3.01 -6.57 21.12
C TRP A 146 2.69 -7.35 19.86
N ARG A 147 3.34 -7.03 18.75
CA ARG A 147 3.17 -7.69 17.46
C ARG A 147 1.72 -7.70 16.94
N ILE A 148 0.97 -6.60 17.15
CA ILE A 148 -0.43 -6.46 16.74
C ILE A 148 -0.51 -5.58 15.51
N GLY A 149 -1.20 -6.09 14.49
CA GLY A 149 -1.60 -5.36 13.30
C GLY A 149 -2.98 -5.85 12.84
N TYR A 150 -3.63 -5.04 12.03
CA TYR A 150 -4.96 -5.34 11.49
C TYR A 150 -5.10 -4.82 10.07
N ALA A 151 -6.07 -5.35 9.35
CA ALA A 151 -6.41 -4.90 8.00
C ALA A 151 -7.91 -4.89 7.79
N ALA A 152 -8.34 -4.01 6.89
CA ALA A 152 -9.71 -3.95 6.39
C ALA A 152 -9.68 -4.01 4.85
N GLY A 153 -10.52 -4.84 4.27
CA GLY A 153 -10.60 -5.01 2.82
C GLY A 153 -11.66 -6.03 2.44
N ARG A 154 -11.67 -6.42 1.18
CA ARG A 154 -12.64 -7.36 0.61
C ARG A 154 -12.63 -8.70 1.37
N GLU A 155 -13.81 -9.23 1.65
CA GLU A 155 -14.01 -10.38 2.54
C GLU A 155 -13.25 -11.64 2.08
N ASP A 156 -13.26 -11.94 0.78
CA ASP A 156 -12.58 -13.11 0.24
C ASP A 156 -11.05 -13.04 0.37
N LEU A 157 -10.46 -11.84 0.17
CA LEU A 157 -9.04 -11.61 0.43
C LEU A 157 -8.72 -11.79 1.92
N ILE A 158 -9.51 -11.19 2.81
CA ILE A 158 -9.31 -11.35 4.26
C ILE A 158 -9.41 -12.84 4.67
N LYS A 159 -10.38 -13.58 4.15
CA LYS A 159 -10.50 -15.02 4.39
C LYS A 159 -9.29 -15.81 3.90
N ALA A 160 -8.73 -15.46 2.74
CA ALA A 160 -7.51 -16.07 2.22
C ALA A 160 -6.29 -15.76 3.10
N MET A 161 -6.14 -14.51 3.54
CA MET A 161 -5.08 -14.09 4.47
C MET A 161 -5.16 -14.83 5.82
N ILE A 162 -6.37 -15.05 6.35
CA ILE A 162 -6.58 -15.82 7.59
C ILE A 162 -6.11 -17.27 7.43
N LYS A 163 -6.33 -17.90 6.27
CA LYS A 163 -5.83 -19.25 6.00
C LYS A 163 -4.29 -19.31 6.03
N ILE A 164 -3.62 -18.30 5.45
CA ILE A 164 -2.15 -18.20 5.51
C ILE A 164 -1.69 -17.99 6.96
N GLN A 165 -2.38 -17.15 7.73
CA GLN A 165 -2.05 -16.88 9.13
C GLN A 165 -2.19 -18.10 10.02
N GLY A 166 -3.09 -19.01 9.70
CA GLY A 166 -3.38 -20.21 10.50
C GLY A 166 -2.39 -21.36 10.31
N GLN A 167 -1.44 -21.22 9.36
CA GLN A 167 -0.38 -22.22 9.13
C GLN A 167 0.86 -21.86 9.96
#